data_58e753f6c75866ac7f1b925c1009fcd1
#
_entry.id   58e753f6c75866ac7f1b925c1009fcd1
#
_cell.length_a   1.000
_cell.length_b   1.000
_cell.length_c   1.000
_cell.angle_alpha   90.00
_cell.angle_beta   90.00
_cell.angle_gamma   90.00
#
_symmetry.space_group_name_H-M   'P 1'
#
loop_
_entity.id
_entity.type
_entity.pdbx_description
1 polymer ?
#
loop_
_entity_poly.entity_id
_entity_poly.type
_entity_poly.pdbx_seq_one_letter_code
_entity_poly.pdbx_strand_id
1 'polypeptide(L)'
;MASLWGGRFEKDMDEIVKKYNASIFFDQRMYNEDIDGSIAHVTMLGKQGIVSNEEKDQIIAGLEEIRKEIVEGKILFTVEDEDIHMGIESRLIDKIGDVGKKLHTSRSRNDQCQVDIRLYLRKEIYEILNSLCYLESVILEKAEKYEDKITVGFTHLQHAQPITIGFVFMAYFQMFKRDIERLTDTLERLNYNPLGACALAGTTMPIDRHLTSELLSFTPPVSYTHLRAHETLAN
;
A
#
# COMPACT_ATOMS: atom_id res chain seq x y z
N MET A 1 10.78 -1.08 25.49
CA MET A 1 9.52 -1.77 25.11
C MET A 1 9.76 -3.25 25.18
N ALA A 2 8.87 -4.04 25.78
CA ALA A 2 8.99 -5.50 25.77
C ALA A 2 8.72 -5.99 24.36
N SER A 3 9.61 -6.80 23.79
CA SER A 3 9.41 -7.43 22.48
C SER A 3 8.13 -8.29 22.53
N LEU A 4 7.21 -8.07 21.60
CA LEU A 4 5.96 -8.85 21.48
C LEU A 4 6.23 -10.35 21.19
N TRP A 5 7.46 -10.72 20.80
CA TRP A 5 7.87 -12.06 20.38
C TRP A 5 8.82 -12.77 21.37
N GLY A 6 9.00 -12.26 22.58
CA GLY A 6 10.03 -12.70 23.54
C GLY A 6 9.79 -14.01 24.33
N GLY A 7 8.69 -14.73 24.11
CA GLY A 7 8.18 -15.75 25.05
C GLY A 7 9.06 -16.95 25.38
N ARG A 8 10.13 -17.27 24.64
CA ARG A 8 11.04 -18.42 24.90
C ARG A 8 12.52 -18.06 24.95
N PHE A 9 12.86 -16.84 24.59
CA PHE A 9 14.26 -16.42 24.52
C PHE A 9 14.62 -15.55 25.74
N GLU A 10 15.69 -15.91 26.42
CA GLU A 10 16.25 -15.15 27.57
C GLU A 10 17.24 -14.06 27.13
N LYS A 11 17.65 -14.05 25.86
CA LYS A 11 18.58 -13.07 25.29
C LYS A 11 17.86 -12.18 24.30
N ASP A 12 18.21 -10.90 24.33
CA ASP A 12 17.81 -9.95 23.28
C ASP A 12 18.40 -10.35 21.92
N MET A 13 17.65 -10.00 20.86
CA MET A 13 18.10 -10.24 19.48
C MET A 13 19.38 -9.42 19.22
N ASP A 14 20.34 -10.04 18.50
CA ASP A 14 21.56 -9.35 18.07
C ASP A 14 21.22 -8.13 17.21
N GLU A 15 21.97 -7.02 17.40
CA GLU A 15 21.71 -5.77 16.69
C GLU A 15 21.83 -5.90 15.16
N ILE A 16 22.70 -6.78 14.67
CA ILE A 16 22.83 -7.05 13.23
C ILE A 16 21.54 -7.69 12.70
N VAL A 17 20.97 -8.63 13.47
CA VAL A 17 19.72 -9.31 13.10
C VAL A 17 18.55 -8.34 13.16
N LYS A 18 18.47 -7.48 14.18
CA LYS A 18 17.46 -6.41 14.25
C LYS A 18 17.50 -5.52 13.00
N LYS A 19 18.68 -5.02 12.64
CA LYS A 19 18.87 -4.17 11.45
C LYS A 19 18.55 -4.89 10.14
N TYR A 20 18.87 -6.19 10.05
CA TYR A 20 18.58 -6.98 8.87
C TYR A 20 17.09 -7.21 8.68
N ASN A 21 16.35 -7.44 9.76
CA ASN A 21 14.92 -7.70 9.73
C ASN A 21 14.07 -6.43 9.63
N ALA A 22 14.61 -5.28 10.06
CA ALA A 22 13.85 -4.04 10.09
C ALA A 22 13.53 -3.51 8.69
N SER A 23 12.24 -3.32 8.41
CA SER A 23 11.71 -2.71 7.19
C SER A 23 11.29 -1.25 7.37
N ILE A 24 11.30 -0.75 8.61
CA ILE A 24 10.79 0.58 8.97
C ILE A 24 11.35 1.73 8.11
N PHE A 25 12.57 1.61 7.61
CA PHE A 25 13.21 2.64 6.80
C PHE A 25 12.51 2.92 5.47
N PHE A 26 11.80 1.94 4.91
CA PHE A 26 11.06 2.09 3.66
C PHE A 26 9.56 1.96 3.85
N ASP A 27 9.06 1.17 4.79
CA ASP A 27 7.63 0.94 4.98
C ASP A 27 6.92 2.04 5.79
N GLN A 28 7.67 2.86 6.57
CA GLN A 28 7.10 4.01 7.29
C GLN A 28 6.29 4.97 6.38
N ARG A 29 6.56 4.98 5.07
CA ARG A 29 5.79 5.78 4.09
C ARG A 29 4.34 5.32 3.95
N MET A 30 4.04 4.08 4.35
CA MET A 30 2.71 3.47 4.28
C MET A 30 1.88 3.68 5.57
N TYR A 31 2.31 4.57 6.47
CA TYR A 31 1.60 4.79 7.74
C TYR A 31 0.12 5.14 7.58
N ASN A 32 -0.23 5.90 6.54
CA ASN A 32 -1.62 6.25 6.26
C ASN A 32 -2.44 5.02 5.87
N GLU A 33 -1.88 4.21 5.01
CA GLU A 33 -2.51 3.01 4.48
C GLU A 33 -2.69 1.96 5.59
N ASP A 34 -1.71 1.80 6.49
CA ASP A 34 -1.85 0.93 7.67
C ASP A 34 -2.96 1.41 8.62
N ILE A 35 -3.03 2.72 8.86
CA ILE A 35 -4.08 3.30 9.69
C ILE A 35 -5.46 3.14 9.02
N ASP A 36 -5.59 3.41 7.72
CA ASP A 36 -6.85 3.25 6.98
C ASP A 36 -7.31 1.79 6.98
N GLY A 37 -6.40 0.85 6.71
CA GLY A 37 -6.65 -0.58 6.78
C GLY A 37 -7.09 -1.03 8.18
N SER A 38 -6.43 -0.51 9.20
CA SER A 38 -6.74 -0.78 10.61
C SER A 38 -8.10 -0.20 11.05
N ILE A 39 -8.45 1.01 10.61
CA ILE A 39 -9.77 1.62 10.86
C ILE A 39 -10.88 0.82 10.19
N ALA A 40 -10.70 0.41 8.94
CA ALA A 40 -11.66 -0.43 8.24
C ALA A 40 -11.84 -1.79 8.94
N HIS A 41 -10.74 -2.39 9.40
CA HIS A 41 -10.75 -3.66 10.10
C HIS A 41 -11.50 -3.57 11.44
N VAL A 42 -11.16 -2.61 12.31
CA VAL A 42 -11.83 -2.47 13.61
C VAL A 42 -13.30 -2.05 13.47
N THR A 43 -13.64 -1.27 12.43
CA THR A 43 -15.03 -0.94 12.10
C THR A 43 -15.83 -2.20 11.80
N MET A 44 -15.27 -3.11 11.02
CA MET A 44 -15.85 -4.41 10.73
C MET A 44 -15.98 -5.25 12.02
N LEU A 45 -14.93 -5.33 12.85
CA LEU A 45 -14.98 -6.07 14.12
C LEU A 45 -16.10 -5.58 15.04
N GLY A 46 -16.29 -4.25 15.13
CA GLY A 46 -17.39 -3.65 15.91
C GLY A 46 -18.77 -4.00 15.34
N LYS A 47 -18.93 -3.91 14.02
CA LYS A 47 -20.22 -4.26 13.36
C LYS A 47 -20.57 -5.73 13.51
N GLN A 48 -19.57 -6.62 13.56
CA GLN A 48 -19.75 -8.04 13.80
C GLN A 48 -19.88 -8.42 15.30
N GLY A 49 -19.79 -7.44 16.20
CA GLY A 49 -19.89 -7.67 17.65
C GLY A 49 -18.69 -8.43 18.24
N ILE A 50 -17.56 -8.47 17.52
CA ILE A 50 -16.31 -9.10 18.00
C ILE A 50 -15.62 -8.20 19.03
N VAL A 51 -15.71 -6.89 18.84
CA VAL A 51 -15.34 -5.86 19.81
C VAL A 51 -16.57 -4.98 20.11
N SER A 52 -16.60 -4.33 21.28
CA SER A 52 -17.70 -3.41 21.58
C SER A 52 -17.62 -2.13 20.75
N ASN A 53 -18.72 -1.39 20.62
CA ASN A 53 -18.70 -0.11 19.92
C ASN A 53 -17.80 0.91 20.62
N GLU A 54 -17.76 0.90 21.94
CA GLU A 54 -16.90 1.77 22.75
C GLU A 54 -15.43 1.48 22.50
N GLU A 55 -15.04 0.19 22.44
CA GLU A 55 -13.67 -0.24 22.14
C GLU A 55 -13.28 0.12 20.70
N LYS A 56 -14.17 -0.11 19.73
CA LYS A 56 -13.98 0.29 18.34
C LYS A 56 -13.72 1.79 18.24
N ASP A 57 -14.56 2.62 18.84
CA ASP A 57 -14.45 4.08 18.78
C ASP A 57 -13.16 4.57 19.46
N GLN A 58 -12.77 3.95 20.58
CA GLN A 58 -11.51 4.23 21.26
C GLN A 58 -10.28 3.89 20.40
N ILE A 59 -10.30 2.75 19.71
CA ILE A 59 -9.22 2.34 18.81
C ILE A 59 -9.13 3.31 17.62
N ILE A 60 -10.25 3.67 17.00
CA ILE A 60 -10.28 4.62 15.88
C ILE A 60 -9.71 5.97 16.32
N ALA A 61 -10.16 6.50 17.45
CA ALA A 61 -9.65 7.77 17.98
C ALA A 61 -8.14 7.72 18.24
N GLY A 62 -7.63 6.62 18.81
CA GLY A 62 -6.20 6.43 19.04
C GLY A 62 -5.38 6.37 17.74
N LEU A 63 -5.88 5.69 16.71
CA LEU A 63 -5.24 5.63 15.40
C LEU A 63 -5.19 6.99 14.70
N GLU A 64 -6.28 7.77 14.76
CA GLU A 64 -6.30 9.12 14.18
C GLU A 64 -5.38 10.11 14.92
N GLU A 65 -5.24 9.95 16.24
CA GLU A 65 -4.28 10.73 17.01
C GLU A 65 -2.83 10.38 16.60
N ILE A 66 -2.52 9.09 16.43
CA ILE A 66 -1.20 8.65 15.94
C ILE A 66 -0.93 9.22 14.54
N ARG A 67 -1.89 9.16 13.63
CA ARG A 67 -1.79 9.78 12.29
C ARG A 67 -1.40 11.26 12.39
N LYS A 68 -2.09 12.00 13.23
CA LYS A 68 -1.83 13.42 13.45
C LYS A 68 -0.41 13.65 14.00
N GLU A 69 0.02 12.86 14.97
CA GLU A 69 1.36 12.97 15.55
C GLU A 69 2.46 12.65 14.53
N ILE A 70 2.24 11.70 13.62
CA ILE A 70 3.17 11.40 12.52
C ILE A 70 3.27 12.60 11.57
N VAL A 71 2.13 13.16 11.14
CA VAL A 71 2.10 14.33 10.24
C VAL A 71 2.76 15.55 10.89
N GLU A 72 2.60 15.75 12.18
CA GLU A 72 3.23 16.84 12.95
C GLU A 72 4.73 16.58 13.24
N GLY A 73 5.27 15.44 12.83
CA GLY A 73 6.68 15.07 13.08
C GLY A 73 7.01 14.77 14.54
N LYS A 74 6.01 14.50 15.38
CA LYS A 74 6.18 14.15 16.79
C LYS A 74 6.60 12.70 16.99
N ILE A 75 6.27 11.83 16.05
CA ILE A 75 6.66 10.42 16.05
C ILE A 75 7.85 10.25 15.09
N LEU A 76 8.96 9.73 15.64
CA LEU A 76 10.10 9.28 14.85
C LEU A 76 10.17 7.76 14.96
N PHE A 77 10.17 7.11 13.83
CA PHE A 77 10.35 5.65 13.75
C PHE A 77 11.83 5.29 13.73
N THR A 78 12.17 4.20 14.40
CA THR A 78 13.54 3.70 14.56
C THR A 78 13.62 2.22 14.25
N VAL A 79 14.83 1.65 14.22
CA VAL A 79 15.04 0.19 14.04
C VAL A 79 14.32 -0.64 15.12
N GLU A 80 14.11 -0.07 16.30
CA GLU A 80 13.41 -0.75 17.39
C GLU A 80 11.90 -0.93 17.13
N ASP A 81 11.34 -0.19 16.17
CA ASP A 81 9.95 -0.34 15.71
C ASP A 81 9.78 -1.53 14.77
N GLU A 82 10.89 -2.09 14.22
CA GLU A 82 10.94 -3.20 13.26
C GLU A 82 10.25 -2.87 11.94
N ASP A 83 8.93 -2.67 11.94
CA ASP A 83 8.09 -2.27 10.81
C ASP A 83 7.06 -1.20 11.22
N ILE A 84 6.41 -0.58 10.24
CA ILE A 84 5.41 0.47 10.48
C ILE A 84 4.20 -0.07 11.27
N HIS A 85 3.82 -1.31 11.02
CA HIS A 85 2.68 -1.94 11.67
C HIS A 85 2.93 -2.12 13.17
N MET A 86 4.12 -2.62 13.54
CA MET A 86 4.56 -2.73 14.94
C MET A 86 4.68 -1.37 15.59
N GLY A 87 5.24 -0.41 14.84
CA GLY A 87 5.40 0.96 15.30
C GLY A 87 4.07 1.63 15.65
N ILE A 88 3.03 1.45 14.84
CA ILE A 88 1.69 1.98 15.09
C ILE A 88 0.99 1.21 16.20
N GLU A 89 1.02 -0.13 16.16
CA GLU A 89 0.37 -0.99 17.17
C GLU A 89 0.92 -0.74 18.58
N SER A 90 2.24 -0.63 18.74
CA SER A 90 2.87 -0.34 20.03
C SER A 90 2.41 1.00 20.60
N ARG A 91 2.39 2.05 19.76
CA ARG A 91 1.94 3.39 20.18
C ARG A 91 0.45 3.42 20.51
N LEU A 92 -0.35 2.65 19.78
CA LEU A 92 -1.78 2.51 20.09
C LEU A 92 -1.97 1.87 21.47
N ILE A 93 -1.24 0.80 21.78
CA ILE A 93 -1.28 0.14 23.08
C ILE A 93 -0.81 1.09 24.19
N ASP A 94 0.25 1.85 23.96
CA ASP A 94 0.74 2.84 24.93
C ASP A 94 -0.29 3.93 25.24
N LYS A 95 -1.11 4.34 24.23
CA LYS A 95 -2.15 5.37 24.39
C LYS A 95 -3.43 4.87 25.04
N ILE A 96 -3.93 3.70 24.64
CA ILE A 96 -5.26 3.23 25.05
C ILE A 96 -5.23 1.90 25.84
N GLY A 97 -4.04 1.40 26.17
CA GLY A 97 -3.87 0.19 26.98
C GLY A 97 -4.30 -1.09 26.27
N ASP A 98 -4.80 -2.05 27.02
CA ASP A 98 -5.16 -3.39 26.51
C ASP A 98 -6.23 -3.40 25.42
N VAL A 99 -7.05 -2.35 25.33
CA VAL A 99 -8.02 -2.20 24.24
C VAL A 99 -7.32 -2.14 22.89
N GLY A 100 -6.14 -1.51 22.81
CA GLY A 100 -5.33 -1.43 21.60
C GLY A 100 -4.93 -2.81 21.03
N LYS A 101 -4.70 -3.79 21.89
CA LYS A 101 -4.36 -5.17 21.49
C LYS A 101 -5.49 -5.86 20.72
N LYS A 102 -6.73 -5.45 20.92
CA LYS A 102 -7.92 -6.03 20.25
C LYS A 102 -7.94 -5.71 18.75
N LEU A 103 -7.23 -4.67 18.30
CA LEU A 103 -7.11 -4.33 16.88
C LEU A 103 -6.59 -5.51 16.04
N HIS A 104 -5.71 -6.33 16.60
CA HIS A 104 -5.12 -7.48 15.89
C HIS A 104 -6.05 -8.72 15.80
N THR A 105 -7.23 -8.68 16.43
CA THR A 105 -8.19 -9.79 16.42
C THR A 105 -8.58 -10.17 15.01
N SER A 106 -8.50 -11.48 14.68
CA SER A 106 -8.83 -12.01 13.33
C SER A 106 -8.03 -11.39 12.18
N ARG A 107 -6.81 -10.94 12.45
CA ARG A 107 -5.88 -10.41 11.46
C ARG A 107 -4.50 -11.07 11.61
N SER A 108 -3.77 -11.16 10.53
CA SER A 108 -2.36 -11.54 10.53
C SER A 108 -1.54 -10.38 9.97
N ARG A 109 -0.26 -10.32 10.34
CA ARG A 109 0.69 -9.43 9.67
C ARG A 109 0.68 -9.64 8.15
N ASN A 110 0.43 -10.87 7.69
CA ASN A 110 0.42 -11.20 6.26
C ASN A 110 -0.66 -10.47 5.47
N ASP A 111 -1.93 -10.49 5.91
CA ASP A 111 -3.02 -9.79 5.21
C ASP A 111 -2.99 -8.29 5.46
N GLN A 112 -2.48 -7.85 6.61
CA GLN A 112 -2.23 -6.44 6.92
C GLN A 112 -1.20 -5.83 5.96
N CYS A 113 -0.01 -6.39 5.85
CA CYS A 113 1.01 -5.88 4.92
C CYS A 113 0.51 -5.85 3.47
N GLN A 114 -0.27 -6.86 3.06
CA GLN A 114 -0.79 -6.92 1.70
C GLN A 114 -1.86 -5.85 1.42
N VAL A 115 -2.70 -5.51 2.38
CA VAL A 115 -3.68 -4.42 2.16
C VAL A 115 -2.98 -3.08 2.08
N ASP A 116 -1.99 -2.83 2.93
CA ASP A 116 -1.27 -1.56 2.97
C ASP A 116 -0.48 -1.32 1.69
N ILE A 117 0.26 -2.33 1.21
CA ILE A 117 0.97 -2.27 -0.08
C ILE A 117 -0.02 -1.99 -1.22
N ARG A 118 -1.18 -2.62 -1.25
CA ARG A 118 -2.17 -2.40 -2.31
C ARG A 118 -2.78 -1.00 -2.26
N LEU A 119 -3.11 -0.50 -1.08
CA LEU A 119 -3.60 0.86 -0.88
C LEU A 119 -2.54 1.88 -1.31
N TYR A 120 -1.30 1.70 -0.88
CA TYR A 120 -0.17 2.55 -1.23
C TYR A 120 0.09 2.56 -2.75
N LEU A 121 0.24 1.39 -3.36
CA LEU A 121 0.47 1.28 -4.80
C LEU A 121 -0.70 1.86 -5.62
N ARG A 122 -1.94 1.66 -5.18
CA ARG A 122 -3.11 2.26 -5.83
C ARG A 122 -3.00 3.78 -5.90
N LYS A 123 -2.64 4.41 -4.78
CA LYS A 123 -2.43 5.85 -4.70
C LYS A 123 -1.28 6.31 -5.60
N GLU A 124 -0.12 5.67 -5.48
CA GLU A 124 1.06 6.03 -6.28
C GLU A 124 0.83 5.86 -7.79
N ILE A 125 0.11 4.81 -8.21
CA ILE A 125 -0.23 4.62 -9.61
C ILE A 125 -1.15 5.74 -10.11
N TYR A 126 -2.13 6.19 -9.34
CA TYR A 126 -2.97 7.33 -9.72
C TYR A 126 -2.15 8.62 -9.89
N GLU A 127 -1.17 8.89 -9.02
CA GLU A 127 -0.29 10.04 -9.16
C GLU A 127 0.59 9.95 -10.42
N ILE A 128 1.10 8.75 -10.72
CA ILE A 128 1.87 8.51 -11.96
C ILE A 128 0.97 8.69 -13.18
N LEU A 129 -0.24 8.15 -13.19
CA LEU A 129 -1.20 8.30 -14.29
C LEU A 129 -1.53 9.78 -14.54
N ASN A 130 -1.79 10.57 -13.49
CA ASN A 130 -2.02 12.00 -13.61
C ASN A 130 -0.81 12.72 -14.23
N SER A 131 0.39 12.36 -13.79
CA SER A 131 1.62 12.93 -14.34
C SER A 131 1.85 12.56 -15.81
N LEU A 132 1.55 11.31 -16.20
CA LEU A 132 1.63 10.85 -17.58
C LEU A 132 0.60 11.55 -18.47
N CYS A 133 -0.64 11.70 -18.03
CA CYS A 133 -1.68 12.44 -18.77
C CYS A 133 -1.28 13.90 -18.99
N TYR A 134 -0.68 14.53 -17.97
CA TYR A 134 -0.15 15.89 -18.12
C TYR A 134 1.00 15.95 -19.13
N LEU A 135 1.95 15.00 -19.06
CA LEU A 135 3.04 14.89 -20.02
C LEU A 135 2.52 14.71 -21.45
N GLU A 136 1.54 13.83 -21.65
CA GLU A 136 0.91 13.60 -22.95
C GLU A 136 0.26 14.88 -23.51
N SER A 137 -0.40 15.67 -22.67
CA SER A 137 -0.99 16.94 -23.10
C SER A 137 0.06 17.92 -23.60
N VAL A 138 1.22 18.00 -22.94
CA VAL A 138 2.35 18.83 -23.36
C VAL A 138 2.98 18.33 -24.67
N ILE A 139 3.11 17.00 -24.80
CA ILE A 139 3.65 16.37 -26.04
C ILE A 139 2.71 16.66 -27.20
N LEU A 140 1.39 16.56 -27.02
CA LEU A 140 0.40 16.83 -28.05
C LEU A 140 0.46 18.29 -28.50
N GLU A 141 0.50 19.23 -27.56
CA GLU A 141 0.68 20.68 -27.88
C GLU A 141 1.93 20.93 -28.72
N LYS A 142 3.05 20.26 -28.37
CA LYS A 142 4.29 20.37 -29.16
C LYS A 142 4.18 19.71 -30.54
N ALA A 143 3.49 18.56 -30.63
CA ALA A 143 3.26 17.88 -31.87
C ALA A 143 2.47 18.76 -32.85
N GLU A 144 1.38 19.37 -32.39
CA GLU A 144 0.57 20.33 -33.17
C GLU A 144 1.38 21.55 -33.59
N LYS A 145 2.13 22.17 -32.67
CA LYS A 145 2.95 23.35 -32.94
C LYS A 145 4.02 23.13 -34.02
N TYR A 146 4.54 21.91 -34.12
CA TYR A 146 5.67 21.57 -35.00
C TYR A 146 5.30 20.52 -36.06
N GLU A 147 4.01 20.41 -36.40
CA GLU A 147 3.52 19.43 -37.36
C GLU A 147 4.10 19.59 -38.76
N ASP A 148 4.38 20.85 -39.17
CA ASP A 148 4.91 21.23 -40.48
C ASP A 148 6.44 21.36 -40.50
N LYS A 149 7.13 21.26 -39.38
CA LYS A 149 8.58 21.46 -39.28
C LYS A 149 9.33 20.18 -39.62
N ILE A 150 10.05 20.23 -40.73
CA ILE A 150 10.83 19.11 -41.23
C ILE A 150 12.14 18.96 -40.43
N THR A 151 12.47 17.74 -40.11
CA THR A 151 13.74 17.31 -39.50
C THR A 151 14.25 16.03 -40.15
N VAL A 152 15.46 15.58 -39.78
CA VAL A 152 16.05 14.35 -40.30
C VAL A 152 15.69 13.17 -39.37
N GLY A 153 15.12 12.12 -39.93
CA GLY A 153 15.00 10.83 -39.29
C GLY A 153 16.32 10.03 -39.43
N PHE A 154 16.66 9.29 -38.41
CA PHE A 154 17.87 8.49 -38.31
C PHE A 154 17.57 7.00 -38.19
N THR A 155 18.42 6.17 -38.84
CA THR A 155 18.52 4.73 -38.58
C THR A 155 19.98 4.37 -38.44
N HIS A 156 20.35 3.56 -37.46
CA HIS A 156 21.75 3.18 -37.21
C HIS A 156 22.71 4.38 -37.14
N LEU A 157 22.27 5.51 -36.57
CA LEU A 157 23.00 6.77 -36.50
C LEU A 157 23.31 7.42 -37.88
N GLN A 158 22.66 6.96 -38.94
CA GLN A 158 22.77 7.50 -40.28
C GLN A 158 21.52 8.28 -40.66
N HIS A 159 21.68 9.34 -41.47
CA HIS A 159 20.57 10.06 -42.06
C HIS A 159 19.71 9.11 -42.91
N ALA A 160 18.44 8.99 -42.61
CA ALA A 160 17.56 8.07 -43.33
C ALA A 160 16.57 8.81 -44.23
N GLN A 161 15.58 9.48 -43.61
CA GLN A 161 14.55 10.16 -44.39
C GLN A 161 14.06 11.43 -43.68
N PRO A 162 13.48 12.41 -44.43
CA PRO A 162 12.82 13.55 -43.79
C PRO A 162 11.57 13.10 -43.06
N ILE A 163 11.39 13.64 -41.86
CA ILE A 163 10.20 13.48 -41.02
C ILE A 163 9.82 14.85 -40.48
N THR A 164 8.67 14.97 -39.80
CA THR A 164 8.35 16.19 -39.07
C THR A 164 8.70 16.07 -37.60
N ILE A 165 8.94 17.19 -36.94
CA ILE A 165 9.17 17.23 -35.49
C ILE A 165 7.88 16.75 -34.76
N GLY A 166 6.69 17.16 -35.26
CA GLY A 166 5.42 16.70 -34.75
C GLY A 166 5.30 15.16 -34.76
N PHE A 167 5.76 14.50 -35.86
CA PHE A 167 5.79 13.04 -35.96
C PHE A 167 6.65 12.41 -34.85
N VAL A 168 7.80 13.00 -34.53
CA VAL A 168 8.68 12.51 -33.45
C VAL A 168 7.96 12.59 -32.08
N PHE A 169 7.31 13.73 -31.80
CA PHE A 169 6.53 13.88 -30.57
C PHE A 169 5.38 12.87 -30.50
N MET A 170 4.67 12.63 -31.58
CA MET A 170 3.60 11.61 -31.61
C MET A 170 4.11 10.19 -31.39
N ALA A 171 5.34 9.86 -31.75
CA ALA A 171 5.93 8.58 -31.42
C ALA A 171 6.10 8.41 -29.89
N TYR A 172 6.58 9.45 -29.19
CA TYR A 172 6.64 9.44 -27.72
C TYR A 172 5.25 9.38 -27.09
N PHE A 173 4.29 10.15 -27.60
CA PHE A 173 2.89 10.08 -27.14
C PHE A 173 2.38 8.64 -27.16
N GLN A 174 2.56 7.91 -28.25
CA GLN A 174 2.13 6.52 -28.36
C GLN A 174 2.87 5.56 -27.40
N MET A 175 4.10 5.87 -26.98
CA MET A 175 4.81 5.10 -25.96
C MET A 175 4.18 5.31 -24.57
N PHE A 176 3.98 6.55 -24.16
CA PHE A 176 3.38 6.87 -22.86
C PHE A 176 1.92 6.41 -22.76
N LYS A 177 1.14 6.50 -23.86
CA LYS A 177 -0.21 5.94 -23.90
C LYS A 177 -0.23 4.46 -23.54
N ARG A 178 0.69 3.66 -24.08
CA ARG A 178 0.81 2.24 -23.72
C ARG A 178 1.24 2.03 -22.27
N ASP A 179 2.00 2.96 -21.69
CA ASP A 179 2.36 2.89 -20.27
C ASP A 179 1.15 3.20 -19.38
N ILE A 180 0.31 4.16 -19.76
CA ILE A 180 -0.98 4.43 -19.10
C ILE A 180 -1.87 3.19 -19.13
N GLU A 181 -2.00 2.52 -20.28
CA GLU A 181 -2.79 1.30 -20.42
C GLU A 181 -2.27 0.18 -19.49
N ARG A 182 -0.94 -0.03 -19.42
CA ARG A 182 -0.32 -1.02 -18.51
C ARG A 182 -0.58 -0.71 -17.03
N LEU A 183 -0.47 0.56 -16.64
CA LEU A 183 -0.75 0.97 -15.26
C LEU A 183 -2.22 0.82 -14.92
N THR A 184 -3.12 1.12 -15.84
CA THR A 184 -4.57 0.92 -15.67
C THR A 184 -4.90 -0.56 -15.49
N ASP A 185 -4.36 -1.45 -16.32
CA ASP A 185 -4.49 -2.90 -16.15
C ASP A 185 -3.94 -3.38 -14.79
N THR A 186 -2.85 -2.77 -14.34
CA THR A 186 -2.25 -3.09 -13.04
C THR A 186 -3.18 -2.71 -11.90
N LEU A 187 -3.83 -1.55 -11.96
CA LEU A 187 -4.83 -1.13 -10.97
C LEU A 187 -5.99 -2.12 -10.84
N GLU A 188 -6.52 -2.61 -11.95
CA GLU A 188 -7.61 -3.60 -11.92
C GLU A 188 -7.19 -4.88 -11.19
N ARG A 189 -5.98 -5.38 -11.45
CA ARG A 189 -5.44 -6.59 -10.81
C ARG A 189 -5.07 -6.37 -9.35
N LEU A 190 -4.64 -5.16 -9.00
CA LEU A 190 -4.27 -4.78 -7.64
C LEU A 190 -5.49 -4.62 -6.72
N ASN A 191 -6.64 -4.23 -7.28
CA ASN A 191 -7.80 -3.75 -6.54
C ASN A 191 -8.66 -4.86 -5.92
N TYR A 192 -8.02 -5.87 -5.31
CA TYR A 192 -8.70 -6.94 -4.56
C TYR A 192 -8.30 -6.92 -3.09
N ASN A 193 -9.30 -6.99 -2.20
CA ASN A 193 -9.09 -6.89 -0.76
C ASN A 193 -8.44 -8.15 -0.16
N PRO A 194 -7.25 -8.07 0.45
CA PRO A 194 -6.62 -9.19 1.13
C PRO A 194 -7.13 -9.43 2.56
N LEU A 195 -7.69 -8.40 3.24
CA LEU A 195 -8.12 -8.53 4.64
C LEU A 195 -9.08 -9.69 4.85
N GLY A 196 -8.84 -10.42 5.95
CA GLY A 196 -9.60 -11.61 6.33
C GLY A 196 -9.06 -12.91 5.73
N ALA A 197 -8.01 -12.88 4.89
CA ALA A 197 -7.25 -14.07 4.55
C ALA A 197 -6.38 -14.55 5.73
N CYS A 198 -6.12 -13.68 6.67
CA CYS A 198 -5.29 -13.92 7.85
C CYS A 198 -3.90 -14.46 7.47
N ALA A 199 -3.38 -15.44 8.22
CA ALA A 199 -2.06 -16.00 7.94
C ALA A 199 -2.00 -16.77 6.61
N LEU A 200 -3.06 -17.52 6.26
CA LEU A 200 -3.10 -18.29 5.02
C LEU A 200 -4.50 -18.71 4.51
N ALA A 201 -5.44 -19.03 5.39
CA ALA A 201 -6.70 -19.70 5.00
C ALA A 201 -7.95 -19.09 5.65
N GLY A 202 -7.85 -17.85 6.13
CA GLY A 202 -8.96 -17.17 6.81
C GLY A 202 -8.99 -17.44 8.31
N THR A 203 -10.15 -17.21 8.93
CA THR A 203 -10.40 -17.33 10.35
C THR A 203 -11.74 -17.99 10.61
N THR A 204 -11.91 -18.60 11.78
CA THR A 204 -13.20 -19.15 12.25
C THR A 204 -14.10 -18.08 12.85
N MET A 205 -13.61 -16.86 13.07
CA MET A 205 -14.42 -15.76 13.57
C MET A 205 -15.35 -15.21 12.47
N PRO A 206 -16.55 -14.72 12.83
CA PRO A 206 -17.55 -14.26 11.86
C PRO A 206 -17.22 -12.87 11.33
N ILE A 207 -16.09 -12.71 10.65
CA ILE A 207 -15.68 -11.45 10.01
C ILE A 207 -16.44 -11.20 8.72
N ASP A 208 -16.67 -9.93 8.39
CA ASP A 208 -17.29 -9.49 7.13
C ASP A 208 -16.24 -8.87 6.18
N ARG A 209 -15.75 -9.68 5.24
CA ARG A 209 -14.77 -9.25 4.24
C ARG A 209 -15.35 -8.32 3.17
N HIS A 210 -16.67 -8.37 2.94
CA HIS A 210 -17.34 -7.46 2.00
C HIS A 210 -17.38 -6.05 2.58
N LEU A 211 -17.68 -5.92 3.86
CA LEU A 211 -17.65 -4.62 4.54
C LEU A 211 -16.26 -3.98 4.49
N THR A 212 -15.19 -4.72 4.77
CA THR A 212 -13.83 -4.16 4.68
C THR A 212 -13.46 -3.78 3.24
N SER A 213 -13.94 -4.52 2.24
CA SER A 213 -13.76 -4.16 0.83
C SER A 213 -14.48 -2.87 0.47
N GLU A 214 -15.72 -2.69 0.93
CA GLU A 214 -16.50 -1.46 0.74
C GLU A 214 -15.81 -0.25 1.37
N LEU A 215 -15.42 -0.37 2.65
CA LEU A 215 -14.76 0.70 3.40
C LEU A 215 -13.42 1.16 2.78
N LEU A 216 -12.69 0.25 2.14
CA LEU A 216 -11.40 0.52 1.50
C LEU A 216 -11.52 0.71 -0.02
N SER A 217 -12.74 0.72 -0.57
CA SER A 217 -13.00 0.86 -2.02
C SER A 217 -12.25 -0.17 -2.87
N PHE A 218 -12.19 -1.40 -2.38
CA PHE A 218 -11.72 -2.54 -3.15
C PHE A 218 -12.89 -3.25 -3.85
N THR A 219 -12.59 -3.96 -4.93
CA THR A 219 -13.49 -4.98 -5.47
C THR A 219 -13.76 -6.07 -4.44
N PRO A 220 -14.89 -6.82 -4.55
CA PRO A 220 -15.22 -7.88 -3.59
C PRO A 220 -14.02 -8.81 -3.29
N PRO A 221 -13.93 -9.33 -2.07
CA PRO A 221 -12.79 -10.14 -1.66
C PRO A 221 -12.71 -11.43 -2.48
N VAL A 222 -11.49 -11.79 -2.87
CA VAL A 222 -11.18 -13.07 -3.52
C VAL A 222 -10.70 -14.10 -2.50
N SER A 223 -10.67 -15.37 -2.91
CA SER A 223 -10.09 -16.42 -2.09
C SER A 223 -8.58 -16.17 -1.86
N TYR A 224 -8.03 -16.74 -0.80
CA TYR A 224 -6.66 -16.51 -0.36
C TYR A 224 -5.59 -16.87 -1.42
N THR A 225 -5.91 -17.73 -2.38
CA THR A 225 -5.01 -18.13 -3.46
C THR A 225 -4.47 -16.96 -4.31
N HIS A 226 -5.12 -15.80 -4.23
CA HIS A 226 -4.67 -14.58 -4.90
C HIS A 226 -3.83 -13.65 -4.01
N LEU A 227 -3.54 -14.07 -2.77
CA LEU A 227 -2.91 -13.21 -1.75
C LEU A 227 -1.42 -13.46 -1.57
N ARG A 228 -0.91 -14.60 -2.05
CA ARG A 228 0.48 -14.99 -1.85
C ARG A 228 1.16 -15.34 -3.15
N ALA A 229 2.45 -15.06 -3.18
CA ALA A 229 3.35 -15.56 -4.20
C ALA A 229 3.40 -17.10 -4.17
N HIS A 230 3.75 -17.70 -5.29
CA HIS A 230 3.82 -19.17 -5.44
C HIS A 230 4.78 -19.86 -4.47
N GLU A 231 5.76 -19.13 -3.95
CA GLU A 231 6.79 -19.65 -3.03
C GLU A 231 6.23 -20.18 -1.71
N THR A 232 5.03 -19.77 -1.31
CA THR A 232 4.42 -20.20 -0.05
C THR A 232 3.60 -21.48 -0.17
N LEU A 233 3.46 -22.03 -1.37
CA LEU A 233 2.76 -23.30 -1.62
C LEU A 233 3.68 -24.52 -1.55
N ALA A 234 4.98 -24.31 -1.43
CA ALA A 234 6.01 -25.36 -1.47
C ALA A 234 6.49 -25.83 -0.08
N ASN A 235 5.90 -25.31 1.03
CA ASN A 235 6.25 -25.69 2.40
C ASN A 235 5.09 -26.38 3.10
#